data_c4d386faaf1ca9a8b9eb7241805c522c
#
_entry.id   c4d386faaf1ca9a8b9eb7241805c522c
#
_cell.length_a   1.000
_cell.length_b   1.000
_cell.length_c   1.000
_cell.angle_alpha   90.00
_cell.angle_beta   90.00
_cell.angle_gamma   90.00
#
_symmetry.space_group_name_H-M   'P 1'
#
loop_
_entity.id
_entity.type
_entity.pdbx_description
1 polymer ?
#
loop_
_entity_poly.entity_id
_entity_poly.type
_entity_poly.pdbx_seq_one_letter_code
_entity_poly.pdbx_strand_id
1 'polypeptide(L)'
;MRDNIEAVRTAFTLDRERRTPTERERALLERYCGFGGLKCILNPARELADAARWAKSDLELFAPTVELHRIIRENSKDETEYKRYVDSLKASVLTAFYTPKAITDTIADVLHDKKVRPNLVLEPSAGMGAFIGSVLSDNPQAEVMAFEKDLLTGKMLGHLYPQQKIRTEGF
;
A
#
# COMPACT_ATOMS: atom_id res chain seq x y z
N MET A 1 -9.41 3.41 -7.95
CA MET A 1 -10.12 3.65 -6.65
C MET A 1 -10.71 2.37 -6.08
N ARG A 2 -11.54 1.62 -6.80
CA ARG A 2 -12.16 0.37 -6.29
C ARG A 2 -11.12 -0.66 -5.86
N ASP A 3 -10.10 -0.93 -6.68
CA ASP A 3 -9.05 -1.88 -6.32
C ASP A 3 -8.31 -1.49 -5.03
N ASN A 4 -8.05 -0.18 -4.84
CA ASN A 4 -7.45 0.30 -3.61
C ASN A 4 -8.34 0.05 -2.38
N ILE A 5 -9.66 0.26 -2.50
CA ILE A 5 -10.61 0.03 -1.42
C ILE A 5 -10.66 -1.46 -1.07
N GLU A 6 -10.71 -2.35 -2.07
CA GLU A 6 -10.72 -3.79 -1.84
C GLU A 6 -9.41 -4.27 -1.22
N ALA A 7 -8.27 -3.74 -1.64
CA ALA A 7 -6.98 -4.05 -1.03
C ALA A 7 -6.95 -3.60 0.45
N VAL A 8 -7.40 -2.37 0.74
CA VAL A 8 -7.50 -1.85 2.13
C VAL A 8 -8.41 -2.74 2.98
N ARG A 9 -9.59 -3.10 2.48
CA ARG A 9 -10.53 -4.00 3.15
C ARG A 9 -9.88 -5.36 3.44
N THR A 10 -9.22 -5.94 2.44
CA THR A 10 -8.53 -7.23 2.55
C THR A 10 -7.45 -7.18 3.61
N ALA A 11 -6.60 -6.15 3.60
CA ALA A 11 -5.52 -6.02 4.57
C ALA A 11 -6.03 -5.90 6.02
N PHE A 12 -7.07 -5.10 6.25
CA PHE A 12 -7.68 -5.03 7.59
C PHE A 12 -8.35 -6.35 8.02
N THR A 13 -8.91 -7.10 7.08
CA THR A 13 -9.47 -8.43 7.37
C THR A 13 -8.38 -9.40 7.78
N LEU A 14 -7.26 -9.44 7.06
CA LEU A 14 -6.11 -10.28 7.37
C LEU A 14 -5.50 -9.95 8.74
N ASP A 15 -5.39 -8.66 9.08
CA ASP A 15 -4.93 -8.22 10.40
C ASP A 15 -5.83 -8.73 11.52
N ARG A 16 -7.14 -8.57 11.35
CA ARG A 16 -8.14 -9.02 12.35
C ARG A 16 -8.11 -10.54 12.52
N GLU A 17 -7.96 -11.28 11.42
CA GLU A 17 -7.92 -12.74 11.43
C GLU A 17 -6.53 -13.30 11.75
N ARG A 18 -5.50 -12.46 11.78
CA ARG A 18 -4.11 -12.82 12.11
C ARG A 18 -3.59 -13.97 11.26
N ARG A 19 -3.85 -13.94 9.97
CA ARG A 19 -3.43 -14.98 9.02
C ARG A 19 -2.77 -14.38 7.78
N THR A 20 -2.09 -15.25 7.05
CA THR A 20 -1.54 -14.92 5.72
C THR A 20 -2.65 -14.88 4.67
N PRO A 21 -2.47 -14.10 3.59
CA PRO A 21 -3.43 -14.04 2.49
C PRO A 21 -3.49 -15.36 1.71
N THR A 22 -4.69 -15.71 1.23
CA THR A 22 -4.88 -16.69 0.16
C THR A 22 -4.36 -16.12 -1.16
N GLU A 23 -4.19 -16.94 -2.19
CA GLU A 23 -3.77 -16.47 -3.53
C GLU A 23 -4.71 -15.39 -4.10
N ARG A 24 -6.03 -15.55 -3.90
CA ARG A 24 -7.01 -14.55 -4.33
C ARG A 24 -6.86 -13.23 -3.58
N GLU A 25 -6.65 -13.28 -2.28
CA GLU A 25 -6.44 -12.08 -1.46
C GLU A 25 -5.10 -11.42 -1.78
N ARG A 26 -4.05 -12.21 -2.02
CA ARG A 26 -2.77 -11.70 -2.50
C ARG A 26 -2.94 -10.93 -3.80
N ALA A 27 -3.67 -11.48 -4.77
CA ALA A 27 -3.96 -10.79 -6.03
C ALA A 27 -4.77 -9.50 -5.85
N LEU A 28 -5.63 -9.40 -4.81
CA LEU A 28 -6.32 -8.15 -4.47
C LEU A 28 -5.35 -7.12 -3.87
N LEU A 29 -4.47 -7.54 -2.96
CA LEU A 29 -3.45 -6.66 -2.38
C LEU A 29 -2.49 -6.10 -3.46
N GLU A 30 -2.06 -6.93 -4.41
CA GLU A 30 -1.17 -6.55 -5.51
C GLU A 30 -1.76 -5.51 -6.47
N ARG A 31 -3.08 -5.34 -6.48
CA ARG A 31 -3.75 -4.27 -7.26
C ARG A 31 -3.72 -2.90 -6.59
N TYR A 32 -3.26 -2.83 -5.36
CA TYR A 32 -3.15 -1.56 -4.67
C TYR A 32 -2.10 -0.69 -5.36
N CYS A 33 -2.49 0.52 -5.75
CA CYS A 33 -1.60 1.48 -6.41
C CYS A 33 -1.47 2.80 -5.64
N GLY A 34 -1.99 2.85 -4.40
CA GLY A 34 -1.99 4.07 -3.60
C GLY A 34 -2.97 5.12 -4.11
N PHE A 35 -2.90 6.28 -3.52
CA PHE A 35 -3.83 7.39 -3.83
C PHE A 35 -3.11 8.57 -4.50
N GLY A 36 -2.00 8.32 -5.19
CA GLY A 36 -1.21 9.35 -5.87
C GLY A 36 -2.07 10.23 -6.78
N GLY A 37 -2.02 11.54 -6.55
CA GLY A 37 -2.77 12.53 -7.32
C GLY A 37 -4.26 12.66 -7.01
N LEU A 38 -4.87 11.74 -6.24
CA LEU A 38 -6.31 11.75 -5.92
C LEU A 38 -6.63 12.69 -4.74
N LYS A 39 -6.45 14.00 -4.91
CA LYS A 39 -6.66 15.00 -3.85
C LYS A 39 -8.07 14.98 -3.26
N CYS A 40 -9.07 14.64 -4.05
CA CYS A 40 -10.48 14.62 -3.64
C CYS A 40 -10.78 13.67 -2.47
N ILE A 41 -9.99 12.62 -2.25
CA ILE A 41 -10.17 11.71 -1.11
C ILE A 41 -9.94 12.38 0.26
N LEU A 42 -9.36 13.57 0.28
CA LEU A 42 -9.13 14.37 1.49
C LEU A 42 -10.30 15.32 1.81
N ASN A 43 -11.26 15.46 0.89
CA ASN A 43 -12.45 16.26 1.11
C ASN A 43 -13.39 15.59 2.12
N PRO A 44 -14.23 16.34 2.83
CA PRO A 44 -15.25 15.76 3.69
C PRO A 44 -16.10 14.73 2.96
N ALA A 45 -16.23 13.54 3.52
CA ALA A 45 -16.97 12.42 2.94
C ALA A 45 -17.53 11.51 4.06
N ARG A 46 -18.23 12.11 5.04
CA ARG A 46 -18.85 11.38 6.15
C ARG A 46 -20.31 11.06 5.87
N GLU A 47 -21.01 11.99 5.25
CA GLU A 47 -22.44 11.92 4.97
C GLU A 47 -22.79 12.46 3.57
N LEU A 48 -23.95 12.14 3.06
CA LEU A 48 -24.37 12.55 1.71
C LEU A 48 -24.37 14.07 1.50
N ALA A 49 -24.63 14.84 2.55
CA ALA A 49 -24.61 16.31 2.49
C ALA A 49 -23.20 16.86 2.14
N ASP A 50 -22.15 16.13 2.46
CA ASP A 50 -20.78 16.53 2.13
C ASP A 50 -20.54 16.59 0.62
N ALA A 51 -21.33 15.91 -0.19
CA ALA A 51 -21.22 15.94 -1.65
C ALA A 51 -21.35 17.38 -2.22
N ALA A 52 -22.08 18.26 -1.55
CA ALA A 52 -22.23 19.65 -1.96
C ALA A 52 -20.90 20.45 -1.92
N ARG A 53 -19.90 19.94 -1.21
CA ARG A 53 -18.55 20.54 -1.09
C ARG A 53 -17.56 19.99 -2.12
N TRP A 54 -18.00 19.06 -2.96
CA TRP A 54 -17.14 18.42 -3.95
C TRP A 54 -17.26 19.09 -5.31
N ALA A 55 -16.14 19.17 -6.03
CA ALA A 55 -16.16 19.59 -7.43
C ALA A 55 -16.97 18.59 -8.28
N LYS A 56 -17.69 19.10 -9.26
CA LYS A 56 -18.52 18.25 -10.14
C LYS A 56 -17.70 17.16 -10.85
N SER A 57 -16.45 17.45 -11.21
CA SER A 57 -15.50 16.49 -11.80
C SER A 57 -15.18 15.29 -10.90
N ASP A 58 -15.32 15.44 -9.59
CA ASP A 58 -14.87 14.45 -8.61
C ASP A 58 -16.03 13.69 -7.97
N LEU A 59 -17.27 14.05 -8.29
CA LEU A 59 -18.48 13.45 -7.68
C LEU A 59 -18.56 11.94 -7.85
N GLU A 60 -18.03 11.39 -8.93
CA GLU A 60 -17.98 9.93 -9.13
C GLU A 60 -17.11 9.21 -8.07
N LEU A 61 -16.16 9.94 -7.49
CA LEU A 61 -15.28 9.42 -6.44
C LEU A 61 -15.85 9.65 -5.03
N PHE A 62 -16.94 10.40 -4.88
CA PHE A 62 -17.53 10.70 -3.57
C PHE A 62 -17.94 9.43 -2.81
N ALA A 63 -18.80 8.60 -3.40
CA ALA A 63 -19.27 7.38 -2.74
C ALA A 63 -18.12 6.39 -2.42
N PRO A 64 -17.16 6.12 -3.34
CA PRO A 64 -15.96 5.38 -3.01
C PRO A 64 -15.13 5.99 -1.87
N THR A 65 -15.06 7.33 -1.77
CA THR A 65 -14.32 7.98 -0.68
C THR A 65 -15.02 7.82 0.66
N VAL A 66 -16.35 7.94 0.69
CA VAL A 66 -17.15 7.64 1.89
C VAL A 66 -16.89 6.20 2.36
N GLU A 67 -16.89 5.26 1.44
CA GLU A 67 -16.60 3.85 1.73
C GLU A 67 -15.20 3.66 2.30
N LEU A 68 -14.17 4.26 1.68
CA LEU A 68 -12.79 4.21 2.16
C LEU A 68 -12.66 4.70 3.61
N HIS A 69 -13.20 5.90 3.89
CA HIS A 69 -13.15 6.47 5.24
C HIS A 69 -13.94 5.64 6.25
N ARG A 70 -15.07 5.04 5.84
CA ARG A 70 -15.82 4.13 6.69
C ARG A 70 -15.00 2.90 7.05
N ILE A 71 -14.38 2.23 6.07
CA ILE A 71 -13.52 1.05 6.32
C ILE A 71 -12.39 1.38 7.27
N ILE A 72 -11.68 2.50 7.05
CA ILE A 72 -10.58 2.92 7.92
C ILE A 72 -11.09 3.16 9.34
N ARG A 73 -12.21 3.86 9.49
CA ARG A 73 -12.79 4.18 10.81
C ARG A 73 -13.22 2.92 11.57
N GLU A 74 -13.91 2.00 10.90
CA GLU A 74 -14.37 0.74 11.48
C GLU A 74 -13.21 -0.17 11.93
N ASN A 75 -12.03 0.00 11.36
CA ASN A 75 -10.82 -0.77 11.68
C ASN A 75 -9.77 0.02 12.47
N SER A 76 -10.11 1.21 12.94
CA SER A 76 -9.30 2.01 13.86
C SER A 76 -9.77 1.80 15.29
N LYS A 77 -8.83 1.66 16.23
CA LYS A 77 -9.13 1.44 17.67
C LYS A 77 -9.78 2.66 18.30
N ASP A 78 -9.37 3.85 17.83
CA ASP A 78 -9.81 5.14 18.34
C ASP A 78 -9.66 6.25 17.28
N GLU A 79 -10.09 7.46 17.61
CA GLU A 79 -9.98 8.62 16.72
C GLU A 79 -8.52 9.00 16.43
N THR A 80 -7.58 8.70 17.33
CA THR A 80 -6.15 8.97 17.14
C THR A 80 -5.58 8.09 16.03
N GLU A 81 -5.90 6.80 16.07
CA GLU A 81 -5.48 5.87 15.01
C GLU A 81 -6.13 6.20 13.67
N TYR A 82 -7.42 6.54 13.67
CA TYR A 82 -8.09 7.02 12.47
C TYR A 82 -7.40 8.23 11.85
N LYS A 83 -7.03 9.23 12.65
CA LYS A 83 -6.27 10.42 12.20
C LYS A 83 -4.92 10.03 11.59
N ARG A 84 -4.21 9.08 12.18
CA ARG A 84 -2.93 8.58 11.62
C ARG A 84 -3.12 7.99 10.23
N TYR A 85 -4.18 7.21 10.00
CA TYR A 85 -4.50 6.71 8.65
C TYR A 85 -4.88 7.84 7.69
N VAL A 86 -5.64 8.83 8.13
CA VAL A 86 -5.97 10.00 7.29
C VAL A 86 -4.73 10.80 6.93
N ASP A 87 -3.79 10.97 7.87
CA ASP A 87 -2.51 11.64 7.59
C ASP A 87 -1.63 10.82 6.65
N SER A 88 -1.67 9.49 6.75
CA SER A 88 -1.06 8.57 5.78
C SER A 88 -1.68 8.72 4.40
N LEU A 89 -3.02 8.80 4.28
CA LEU A 89 -3.70 9.10 3.01
C LEU A 89 -3.24 10.43 2.40
N LYS A 90 -3.09 11.49 3.21
CA LYS A 90 -2.58 12.79 2.74
C LYS A 90 -1.17 12.67 2.17
N ALA A 91 -0.30 11.95 2.86
CA ALA A 91 1.05 11.71 2.39
C ALA A 91 1.03 10.90 1.07
N SER A 92 0.23 9.83 1.00
CA SER A 92 0.06 8.97 -0.17
C SER A 92 -0.37 9.74 -1.42
N VAL A 93 -1.27 10.73 -1.29
CA VAL A 93 -1.68 11.60 -2.41
C VAL A 93 -0.49 12.30 -3.08
N LEU A 94 0.55 12.60 -2.30
CA LEU A 94 1.74 13.30 -2.78
C LEU A 94 2.88 12.35 -3.19
N THR A 95 2.94 11.16 -2.60
CA THR A 95 4.14 10.29 -2.67
C THR A 95 3.90 8.92 -3.28
N ALA A 96 2.65 8.47 -3.47
CA ALA A 96 2.36 7.15 -4.02
C ALA A 96 2.55 7.10 -5.53
N PHE A 97 3.82 7.16 -5.96
CA PHE A 97 4.28 6.96 -7.32
C PHE A 97 5.31 5.82 -7.29
N TYR A 98 4.85 4.62 -7.60
CA TYR A 98 5.68 3.43 -7.50
C TYR A 98 6.52 3.21 -8.76
N THR A 99 7.72 2.66 -8.57
CA THR A 99 8.61 2.32 -9.69
C THR A 99 7.95 1.24 -10.56
N PRO A 100 7.84 1.47 -11.88
CA PRO A 100 7.30 0.46 -12.81
C PRO A 100 8.09 -0.85 -12.74
N LYS A 101 7.38 -1.97 -12.78
CA LYS A 101 7.97 -3.31 -12.71
C LYS A 101 9.08 -3.53 -13.77
N ALA A 102 8.91 -3.01 -14.97
CA ALA A 102 9.93 -3.12 -16.02
C ALA A 102 11.30 -2.54 -15.60
N ILE A 103 11.32 -1.47 -14.80
CA ILE A 103 12.56 -0.89 -14.29
C ILE A 103 13.19 -1.79 -13.23
N THR A 104 12.39 -2.27 -12.27
CA THR A 104 12.89 -3.14 -11.19
C THR A 104 13.38 -4.48 -11.74
N ASP A 105 12.70 -5.04 -12.73
CA ASP A 105 13.10 -6.28 -13.41
C ASP A 105 14.43 -6.08 -14.16
N THR A 106 14.56 -4.97 -14.92
CA THR A 106 15.83 -4.66 -15.59
C THR A 106 17.01 -4.58 -14.61
N ILE A 107 16.79 -3.98 -13.44
CA ILE A 107 17.84 -3.91 -12.41
C ILE A 107 18.17 -5.30 -11.88
N ALA A 108 17.15 -6.15 -11.62
CA ALA A 108 17.35 -7.53 -11.20
C ALA A 108 18.11 -8.35 -12.24
N ASP A 109 17.77 -8.20 -13.53
CA ASP A 109 18.47 -8.85 -14.64
C ASP A 109 19.96 -8.45 -14.70
N VAL A 110 20.25 -7.16 -14.52
CA VAL A 110 21.65 -6.68 -14.45
C VAL A 110 22.41 -7.30 -13.27
N LEU A 111 21.78 -7.38 -12.10
CA LEU A 111 22.38 -8.03 -10.92
C LEU A 111 22.64 -9.51 -11.20
N HIS A 112 21.69 -10.20 -11.81
CA HIS A 112 21.80 -11.60 -12.23
C HIS A 112 23.00 -11.79 -13.19
N ASP A 113 23.09 -11.01 -14.26
CA ASP A 113 24.15 -11.09 -15.27
C ASP A 113 25.53 -10.83 -14.67
N LYS A 114 25.62 -9.94 -13.69
CA LYS A 114 26.84 -9.64 -12.94
C LYS A 114 27.12 -10.64 -11.82
N LYS A 115 26.27 -11.66 -11.63
CA LYS A 115 26.34 -12.67 -10.57
C LYS A 115 26.34 -12.06 -9.16
N VAL A 116 25.65 -10.92 -8.98
CA VAL A 116 25.46 -10.26 -7.71
C VAL A 116 24.25 -10.90 -7.02
N ARG A 117 24.49 -11.71 -6.00
CA ARG A 117 23.45 -12.38 -5.20
C ARG A 117 23.58 -11.99 -3.74
N PRO A 118 22.97 -10.89 -3.33
CA PRO A 118 23.04 -10.43 -1.95
C PRO A 118 22.31 -11.37 -1.00
N ASN A 119 22.89 -11.71 0.13
CA ASN A 119 22.20 -12.45 1.19
C ASN A 119 21.30 -11.55 2.01
N LEU A 120 21.62 -10.26 2.08
CA LEU A 120 20.88 -9.26 2.83
C LEU A 120 20.63 -8.04 1.94
N VAL A 121 19.37 -7.60 1.89
CA VAL A 121 18.92 -6.44 1.11
C VAL A 121 18.25 -5.43 2.04
N LEU A 122 18.63 -4.18 1.91
CA LEU A 122 17.97 -3.05 2.57
C LEU A 122 17.18 -2.26 1.52
N GLU A 123 15.90 -2.13 1.74
CA GLU A 123 14.99 -1.33 0.92
C GLU A 123 14.38 -0.19 1.76
N PRO A 124 14.89 1.04 1.64
CA PRO A 124 14.51 2.16 2.52
C PRO A 124 13.18 2.83 2.16
N SER A 125 12.59 2.53 1.01
CA SER A 125 11.34 3.13 0.52
C SER A 125 10.56 2.13 -0.32
N ALA A 126 10.11 1.07 0.34
CA ALA A 126 9.68 -0.16 -0.32
C ALA A 126 8.40 -0.05 -1.18
N GLY A 127 7.52 0.90 -0.88
CA GLY A 127 6.23 1.00 -1.56
C GLY A 127 5.47 -0.32 -1.49
N MET A 128 5.05 -0.82 -2.64
CA MET A 128 4.39 -2.13 -2.77
C MET A 128 5.37 -3.30 -2.96
N GLY A 129 6.68 -3.05 -2.78
CA GLY A 129 7.70 -4.11 -2.80
C GLY A 129 8.13 -4.54 -4.20
N ALA A 130 8.07 -3.66 -5.20
CA ALA A 130 8.48 -4.00 -6.56
C ALA A 130 9.95 -4.48 -6.62
N PHE A 131 10.87 -3.78 -5.93
CA PHE A 131 12.26 -4.21 -5.82
C PHE A 131 12.41 -5.50 -5.03
N ILE A 132 11.63 -5.66 -3.93
CA ILE A 132 11.63 -6.90 -3.14
C ILE A 132 11.23 -8.08 -4.03
N GLY A 133 10.14 -7.95 -4.79
CA GLY A 133 9.67 -8.98 -5.69
C GLY A 133 10.69 -9.36 -6.76
N SER A 134 11.34 -8.38 -7.40
CA SER A 134 12.34 -8.61 -8.43
C SER A 134 13.60 -9.29 -7.86
N VAL A 135 14.08 -8.87 -6.68
CA VAL A 135 15.24 -9.50 -6.03
C VAL A 135 14.93 -10.94 -5.59
N LEU A 136 13.78 -11.17 -4.95
CA LEU A 136 13.39 -12.50 -4.46
C LEU A 136 13.06 -13.47 -5.60
N SER A 137 12.69 -12.98 -6.77
CA SER A 137 12.50 -13.82 -7.96
C SER A 137 13.79 -14.48 -8.43
N ASP A 138 14.92 -13.77 -8.38
CA ASP A 138 16.25 -14.30 -8.75
C ASP A 138 16.98 -14.96 -7.56
N ASN A 139 16.77 -14.43 -6.35
CA ASN A 139 17.43 -14.90 -5.14
C ASN A 139 16.42 -15.10 -3.99
N PRO A 140 15.63 -16.20 -4.01
CA PRO A 140 14.56 -16.44 -3.03
C PRO A 140 15.06 -16.65 -1.59
N GLN A 141 16.37 -16.84 -1.38
CA GLN A 141 16.97 -17.01 -0.06
C GLN A 141 17.44 -15.68 0.56
N ALA A 142 17.36 -14.57 -0.17
CA ALA A 142 17.75 -13.28 0.36
C ALA A 142 16.83 -12.86 1.52
N GLU A 143 17.43 -12.36 2.60
CA GLU A 143 16.71 -11.66 3.65
C GLU A 143 16.53 -10.20 3.25
N VAL A 144 15.30 -9.69 3.34
CA VAL A 144 15.01 -8.29 3.05
C VAL A 144 14.57 -7.58 4.32
N MET A 145 15.22 -6.45 4.63
CA MET A 145 14.74 -5.45 5.57
C MET A 145 14.20 -4.27 4.78
N ALA A 146 12.91 -3.98 4.93
CA ALA A 146 12.26 -2.93 4.17
C ALA A 146 11.54 -1.93 5.07
N PHE A 147 11.56 -0.67 4.68
CA PHE A 147 10.89 0.43 5.34
C PHE A 147 9.84 1.03 4.41
N GLU A 148 8.65 1.28 4.93
CA GLU A 148 7.59 1.99 4.23
C GLU A 148 6.88 2.93 5.20
N LYS A 149 6.89 4.22 4.89
CA LYS A 149 6.35 5.25 5.78
C LYS A 149 4.82 5.33 5.75
N ASP A 150 4.22 5.05 4.59
CA ASP A 150 2.76 5.06 4.44
C ASP A 150 2.14 3.85 5.16
N LEU A 151 1.22 4.12 6.10
CA LEU A 151 0.65 3.08 6.97
C LEU A 151 -0.16 2.04 6.20
N LEU A 152 -0.92 2.47 5.19
CA LEU A 152 -1.72 1.55 4.39
C LEU A 152 -0.84 0.73 3.45
N THR A 153 0.10 1.38 2.78
CA THR A 153 1.07 0.72 1.90
C THR A 153 1.93 -0.28 2.67
N GLY A 154 2.46 0.12 3.83
CA GLY A 154 3.24 -0.77 4.70
C GLY A 154 2.46 -1.97 5.19
N LYS A 155 1.16 -1.80 5.48
CA LYS A 155 0.25 -2.88 5.82
C LYS A 155 0.09 -3.89 4.67
N MET A 156 -0.14 -3.41 3.42
CA MET A 156 -0.19 -4.25 2.22
C MET A 156 1.13 -5.02 2.05
N LEU A 157 2.24 -4.29 2.15
CA LEU A 157 3.59 -4.84 1.99
C LEU A 157 3.87 -5.97 2.99
N GLY A 158 3.49 -5.80 4.26
CA GLY A 158 3.63 -6.82 5.29
C GLY A 158 2.87 -8.11 4.97
N HIS A 159 1.66 -8.00 4.41
CA HIS A 159 0.89 -9.17 3.99
C HIS A 159 1.43 -9.80 2.70
N LEU A 160 2.00 -9.02 1.79
CA LEU A 160 2.60 -9.54 0.55
C LEU A 160 3.93 -10.28 0.82
N TYR A 161 4.69 -9.83 1.82
CA TYR A 161 6.01 -10.39 2.13
C TYR A 161 6.13 -10.78 3.62
N PRO A 162 5.29 -11.71 4.12
CA PRO A 162 5.22 -12.04 5.56
C PRO A 162 6.49 -12.71 6.09
N GLN A 163 7.38 -13.17 5.22
CA GLN A 163 8.67 -13.78 5.60
C GLN A 163 9.80 -12.74 5.72
N GLN A 164 9.56 -11.51 5.28
CA GLN A 164 10.56 -10.46 5.26
C GLN A 164 10.38 -9.49 6.46
N LYS A 165 11.44 -8.76 6.80
CA LYS A 165 11.42 -7.79 7.89
C LYS A 165 10.87 -6.45 7.39
N ILE A 166 9.55 -6.29 7.44
CA ILE A 166 8.89 -5.05 7.02
C ILE A 166 8.67 -4.13 8.21
N ARG A 167 9.09 -2.87 8.09
CA ARG A 167 8.88 -1.81 9.08
C ARG A 167 8.03 -0.70 8.48
N THR A 168 6.86 -0.45 9.10
CA THR A 168 5.95 0.62 8.68
C THR A 168 6.33 1.92 9.38
N GLU A 169 7.47 2.46 8.99
CA GLU A 169 8.07 3.69 9.51
C GLU A 169 9.02 4.29 8.46
N GLY A 170 9.47 5.54 8.65
CA GLY A 170 10.54 6.11 7.81
C GLY A 170 11.89 5.49 8.17
N PHE A 171 12.72 5.33 7.13
CA PHE A 171 14.12 4.92 7.29
C PHE A 171 14.96 6.07 7.86
#